data_e68b7dbece963917fdd64326680ff43e
#
_entry.id   e68b7dbece963917fdd64326680ff43e
#
_cell.length_a   1.000
_cell.length_b   1.000
_cell.length_c   1.000
_cell.angle_alpha   90.00
_cell.angle_beta   90.00
_cell.angle_gamma   90.00
#
_symmetry.space_group_name_H-M   'P 1'
#
loop_
_entity.id
_entity.type
_entity.pdbx_description
1 polymer ?
#
loop_
_entity_poly.entity_id
_entity_poly.type
_entity_poly.pdbx_seq_one_letter_code
_entity_poly.pdbx_strand_id
1 'polypeptide(L)'
;MYFYQMIFIFLGILISFVTAGDLLTIGTKAPDFELPDAYGNLHKLSDYRGKIIVLYFYPKNGTPGCTKEACNLRDNYEVLQKRGLVILGISYDDAESHQNFIEENQLPFVLLSDTEKQVSELYGAKGGMLGFIGAKRITYLIDESGEIMHIFDKVDTGAHSQQILEVLDKMSESDELVKPDSSQNE
;
A
#
# COMPACT_ATOMS: atom_id res chain seq x y z
N MET A 1 -15.39 -33.16 51.77
CA MET A 1 -16.30 -32.68 50.69
C MET A 1 -15.68 -31.43 50.09
N TYR A 2 -14.80 -31.58 49.09
CA TYR A 2 -14.01 -30.50 48.52
C TYR A 2 -14.67 -30.01 47.21
N PHE A 3 -15.15 -28.78 47.20
CA PHE A 3 -15.64 -28.10 46.01
C PHE A 3 -14.44 -27.60 45.21
N TYR A 4 -14.17 -28.19 44.06
CA TYR A 4 -13.24 -27.68 43.05
C TYR A 4 -13.96 -26.60 42.23
N GLN A 5 -13.63 -25.34 42.46
CA GLN A 5 -13.98 -24.25 41.53
C GLN A 5 -13.06 -24.30 40.32
N MET A 6 -13.57 -24.78 39.19
CA MET A 6 -12.91 -24.62 37.89
C MET A 6 -13.10 -23.17 37.41
N ILE A 7 -12.02 -22.38 37.45
CA ILE A 7 -11.94 -21.07 36.80
C ILE A 7 -11.68 -21.32 35.34
N PHE A 8 -12.70 -21.15 34.49
CA PHE A 8 -12.51 -21.05 33.04
C PHE A 8 -11.97 -19.66 32.70
N ILE A 9 -10.68 -19.57 32.37
CA ILE A 9 -10.10 -18.37 31.77
C ILE A 9 -10.53 -18.37 30.31
N PHE A 10 -11.54 -17.58 29.97
CA PHE A 10 -11.89 -17.25 28.61
C PHE A 10 -10.82 -16.28 28.06
N LEU A 11 -9.82 -16.84 27.36
CA LEU A 11 -8.90 -16.06 26.55
C LEU A 11 -9.66 -15.61 25.30
N GLY A 12 -10.27 -14.43 25.36
CA GLY A 12 -10.97 -13.82 24.25
C GLY A 12 -9.98 -13.44 23.16
N ILE A 13 -9.85 -14.28 22.12
CA ILE A 13 -9.20 -13.92 20.87
C ILE A 13 -10.12 -12.90 20.20
N LEU A 14 -9.77 -11.62 20.25
CA LEU A 14 -10.40 -10.58 19.45
C LEU A 14 -10.01 -10.85 17.98
N ILE A 15 -10.84 -11.62 17.29
CA ILE A 15 -10.74 -11.72 15.82
C ILE A 15 -11.40 -10.45 15.28
N SER A 16 -10.57 -9.48 14.88
CA SER A 16 -11.05 -8.32 14.13
C SER A 16 -11.55 -8.82 12.77
N PHE A 17 -12.88 -8.87 12.60
CA PHE A 17 -13.48 -9.09 11.30
C PHE A 17 -13.28 -7.80 10.49
N VAL A 18 -12.31 -7.80 9.57
CA VAL A 18 -12.27 -6.79 8.51
C VAL A 18 -13.42 -7.13 7.56
N THR A 19 -14.43 -6.28 7.51
CA THR A 19 -15.53 -6.42 6.54
C THR A 19 -14.99 -6.12 5.15
N ALA A 20 -15.21 -7.03 4.21
CA ALA A 20 -14.79 -6.84 2.82
C ALA A 20 -15.37 -5.54 2.26
N GLY A 21 -14.51 -4.60 1.84
CA GLY A 21 -14.87 -3.32 1.25
C GLY A 21 -14.54 -2.07 2.05
N ASP A 22 -14.18 -2.18 3.34
CA ASP A 22 -13.69 -1.06 4.14
C ASP A 22 -12.18 -0.87 3.95
N LEU A 23 -11.71 0.38 4.09
CA LEU A 23 -10.28 0.65 4.10
C LEU A 23 -9.62 -0.03 5.29
N LEU A 24 -8.38 -0.48 5.10
CA LEU A 24 -7.56 -0.97 6.20
C LEU A 24 -7.26 0.15 7.21
N THR A 25 -6.76 -0.22 8.37
CA THR A 25 -6.50 0.74 9.46
C THR A 25 -4.99 0.98 9.60
N ILE A 26 -4.60 2.24 9.79
CA ILE A 26 -3.22 2.61 10.13
C ILE A 26 -2.79 1.89 11.42
N GLY A 27 -1.55 1.42 11.46
CA GLY A 27 -0.98 0.65 12.58
C GLY A 27 -1.32 -0.84 12.55
N THR A 28 -2.03 -1.32 11.53
CA THR A 28 -2.27 -2.77 11.34
C THR A 28 -1.33 -3.35 10.28
N LYS A 29 -1.10 -4.65 10.36
CA LYS A 29 -0.32 -5.35 9.31
C LYS A 29 -1.06 -5.33 7.99
N ALA A 30 -0.35 -4.92 6.94
CA ALA A 30 -0.84 -5.05 5.58
C ALA A 30 -1.02 -6.53 5.23
N PRO A 31 -2.20 -6.96 4.75
CA PRO A 31 -2.43 -8.33 4.34
C PRO A 31 -1.45 -8.75 3.23
N ASP A 32 -0.87 -9.95 3.37
CA ASP A 32 0.00 -10.49 2.34
C ASP A 32 -0.80 -10.89 1.10
N PHE A 33 -0.18 -10.79 -0.06
CA PHE A 33 -0.75 -11.20 -1.34
C PHE A 33 0.34 -11.70 -2.28
N GLU A 34 -0.06 -12.37 -3.36
CA GLU A 34 0.80 -12.74 -4.46
C GLU A 34 0.12 -12.38 -5.79
N LEU A 35 0.75 -11.54 -6.60
CA LEU A 35 0.24 -11.13 -7.91
C LEU A 35 1.35 -11.17 -8.97
N PRO A 36 1.01 -11.47 -10.24
CA PRO A 36 1.95 -11.39 -11.34
C PRO A 36 2.18 -9.93 -11.78
N ASP A 37 3.40 -9.63 -12.18
CA ASP A 37 3.74 -8.40 -12.89
C ASP A 37 3.44 -8.49 -14.40
N ALA A 38 3.79 -7.42 -15.13
CA ALA A 38 3.64 -7.34 -16.57
C ALA A 38 4.41 -8.43 -17.35
N TYR A 39 5.40 -9.07 -16.75
CA TYR A 39 6.27 -10.06 -17.38
C TYR A 39 6.03 -11.47 -16.83
N GLY A 40 5.04 -11.66 -15.98
CA GLY A 40 4.66 -12.94 -15.40
C GLY A 40 5.46 -13.34 -14.16
N ASN A 41 6.33 -12.48 -13.64
CA ASN A 41 6.99 -12.75 -12.37
C ASN A 41 6.01 -12.55 -11.22
N LEU A 42 6.00 -13.48 -10.27
CA LEU A 42 5.16 -13.38 -9.07
C LEU A 42 5.82 -12.51 -8.02
N HIS A 43 5.06 -11.60 -7.45
CA HIS A 43 5.47 -10.70 -6.37
C HIS A 43 4.58 -10.90 -5.16
N LYS A 44 5.20 -11.22 -4.03
CA LYS A 44 4.54 -11.23 -2.71
C LYS A 44 4.84 -9.94 -1.98
N LEU A 45 3.86 -9.40 -1.25
CA LEU A 45 4.12 -8.23 -0.42
C LEU A 45 5.22 -8.51 0.61
N SER A 46 5.23 -9.72 1.17
CA SER A 46 6.24 -10.16 2.15
C SER A 46 7.69 -10.17 1.62
N ASP A 47 7.89 -10.24 0.30
CA ASP A 47 9.23 -10.21 -0.32
C ASP A 47 9.89 -8.82 -0.20
N TYR A 48 9.11 -7.81 0.10
CA TYR A 48 9.55 -6.41 0.24
C TYR A 48 9.79 -5.99 1.70
N ARG A 49 9.82 -6.92 2.66
CA ARG A 49 10.16 -6.61 4.06
C ARG A 49 11.50 -5.89 4.16
N GLY A 50 11.60 -4.92 5.09
CA GLY A 50 12.76 -4.06 5.22
C GLY A 50 12.82 -2.90 4.21
N LYS A 51 11.73 -2.66 3.47
CA LYS A 51 11.53 -1.51 2.58
C LYS A 51 10.24 -0.79 2.92
N ILE A 52 10.22 0.52 2.71
CA ILE A 52 8.97 1.28 2.71
C ILE A 52 8.30 1.09 1.35
N ILE A 53 7.01 0.71 1.36
CA ILE A 53 6.26 0.38 0.15
C ILE A 53 5.19 1.44 -0.09
N VAL A 54 5.17 1.97 -1.30
CA VAL A 54 4.07 2.74 -1.87
C VAL A 54 3.22 1.77 -2.68
N LEU A 55 2.17 1.24 -2.06
CA LEU A 55 1.21 0.33 -2.70
C LEU A 55 0.01 1.14 -3.19
N TYR A 56 -0.02 1.47 -4.49
CA TYR A 56 -1.08 2.29 -5.05
C TYR A 56 -2.03 1.48 -5.93
N PHE A 57 -3.33 1.58 -5.62
CA PHE A 57 -4.42 1.05 -6.43
C PHE A 57 -4.91 2.14 -7.37
N TYR A 58 -5.12 1.81 -8.63
CA TYR A 58 -5.60 2.76 -9.62
C TYR A 58 -6.62 2.11 -10.58
N PRO A 59 -7.55 2.90 -11.15
CA PRO A 59 -8.66 2.36 -11.93
C PRO A 59 -8.27 1.57 -13.17
N LYS A 60 -7.42 2.14 -14.07
CA LYS A 60 -7.13 1.53 -15.36
C LYS A 60 -5.97 2.20 -16.09
N ASN A 61 -5.14 1.40 -16.75
CA ASN A 61 -4.09 1.86 -17.65
C ASN A 61 -4.61 2.83 -18.73
N GLY A 62 -3.78 3.80 -19.13
CA GLY A 62 -4.06 4.70 -20.25
C GLY A 62 -5.17 5.72 -20.01
N THR A 63 -5.83 5.75 -18.83
CA THR A 63 -6.77 6.81 -18.51
C THR A 63 -6.03 8.08 -18.09
N PRO A 64 -6.55 9.30 -18.40
CA PRO A 64 -5.82 10.55 -18.16
C PRO A 64 -5.34 10.72 -16.72
N GLY A 65 -6.17 10.38 -15.73
CA GLY A 65 -5.80 10.50 -14.31
C GLY A 65 -4.75 9.48 -13.88
N CYS A 66 -4.84 8.22 -14.35
CA CYS A 66 -3.87 7.19 -14.02
C CYS A 66 -2.52 7.43 -14.71
N THR A 67 -2.54 7.87 -15.96
CA THR A 67 -1.32 8.28 -16.68
C THR A 67 -0.63 9.45 -15.97
N LYS A 68 -1.41 10.48 -15.56
CA LYS A 68 -0.88 11.63 -14.83
C LYS A 68 -0.21 11.21 -13.50
N GLU A 69 -0.85 10.31 -12.75
CA GLU A 69 -0.31 9.79 -11.48
C GLU A 69 0.96 8.97 -11.70
N ALA A 70 0.94 8.02 -12.63
CA ALA A 70 2.09 7.19 -12.95
C ALA A 70 3.28 8.04 -13.43
N CYS A 71 3.05 9.04 -14.29
CA CYS A 71 4.09 9.98 -14.73
C CYS A 71 4.62 10.84 -13.58
N ASN A 72 3.76 11.31 -12.66
CA ASN A 72 4.21 12.05 -11.48
C ASN A 72 5.12 11.21 -10.58
N LEU A 73 4.78 9.94 -10.35
CA LEU A 73 5.63 9.00 -9.59
C LEU A 73 6.93 8.69 -10.34
N ARG A 74 6.89 8.49 -11.66
CA ARG A 74 8.07 8.29 -12.52
C ARG A 74 9.02 9.48 -12.46
N ASP A 75 8.52 10.68 -12.66
CA ASP A 75 9.32 11.90 -12.75
C ASP A 75 10.04 12.22 -11.42
N ASN A 76 9.53 11.70 -10.31
CA ASN A 76 10.10 11.85 -8.97
C ASN A 76 10.71 10.53 -8.43
N TYR A 77 10.82 9.51 -9.28
CA TYR A 77 11.22 8.15 -8.86
C TYR A 77 12.58 8.09 -8.18
N GLU A 78 13.56 8.82 -8.71
CA GLU A 78 14.92 8.87 -8.12
C GLU A 78 14.90 9.43 -6.67
N VAL A 79 14.08 10.44 -6.41
CA VAL A 79 13.92 11.02 -5.08
C VAL A 79 13.25 10.02 -4.13
N LEU A 80 12.20 9.35 -4.59
CA LEU A 80 11.50 8.33 -3.82
C LEU A 80 12.40 7.13 -3.51
N GLN A 81 13.19 6.66 -4.48
CA GLN A 81 14.19 5.60 -4.27
C GLN A 81 15.27 5.98 -3.25
N LYS A 82 15.79 7.20 -3.30
CA LYS A 82 16.79 7.70 -2.31
C LYS A 82 16.25 7.70 -0.88
N ARG A 83 14.92 7.79 -0.72
CA ARG A 83 14.21 7.67 0.57
C ARG A 83 13.90 6.21 0.92
N GLY A 84 14.39 5.23 0.16
CA GLY A 84 14.20 3.79 0.41
C GLY A 84 12.85 3.23 -0.02
N LEU A 85 12.06 3.96 -0.81
CA LEU A 85 10.73 3.52 -1.22
C LEU A 85 10.77 2.55 -2.40
N VAL A 86 9.87 1.58 -2.35
CA VAL A 86 9.50 0.72 -3.47
C VAL A 86 8.07 1.05 -3.89
N ILE A 87 7.85 1.24 -5.19
CA ILE A 87 6.53 1.54 -5.74
C ILE A 87 5.95 0.29 -6.38
N LEU A 88 4.74 -0.10 -5.97
CA LEU A 88 3.96 -1.18 -6.54
C LEU A 88 2.59 -0.64 -6.93
N GLY A 89 2.25 -0.70 -8.22
CA GLY A 89 0.93 -0.31 -8.71
C GLY A 89 0.04 -1.53 -8.93
N ILE A 90 -1.23 -1.45 -8.55
CA ILE A 90 -2.21 -2.53 -8.73
C ILE A 90 -3.41 -2.01 -9.49
N SER A 91 -3.80 -2.71 -10.55
CA SER A 91 -5.07 -2.52 -11.25
C SER A 91 -5.65 -3.86 -11.72
N TYR A 92 -6.80 -3.81 -12.40
CA TYR A 92 -7.43 -5.01 -12.98
C TYR A 92 -6.93 -5.31 -14.40
N ASP A 93 -6.02 -4.49 -14.91
CA ASP A 93 -5.43 -4.69 -16.23
C ASP A 93 -4.58 -5.96 -16.26
N ASP A 94 -4.54 -6.61 -17.41
CA ASP A 94 -3.72 -7.79 -17.65
C ASP A 94 -2.26 -7.43 -17.95
N ALA A 95 -1.44 -8.47 -18.08
CA ALA A 95 0.00 -8.33 -18.32
C ALA A 95 0.30 -7.54 -19.60
N GLU A 96 -0.41 -7.78 -20.70
CA GLU A 96 -0.19 -7.09 -21.98
C GLU A 96 -0.52 -5.60 -21.86
N SER A 97 -1.63 -5.26 -21.21
CA SER A 97 -2.02 -3.87 -20.94
C SER A 97 -0.97 -3.17 -20.06
N HIS A 98 -0.42 -3.85 -19.05
CA HIS A 98 0.64 -3.31 -18.21
C HIS A 98 1.95 -3.11 -18.98
N GLN A 99 2.36 -4.05 -19.85
CA GLN A 99 3.54 -3.90 -20.68
C GLN A 99 3.44 -2.63 -21.54
N ASN A 100 2.34 -2.50 -22.28
CA ASN A 100 2.10 -1.33 -23.11
C ASN A 100 2.15 -0.02 -22.30
N PHE A 101 1.50 0.01 -21.14
CA PHE A 101 1.47 1.20 -20.29
C PHE A 101 2.84 1.57 -19.70
N ILE A 102 3.64 0.56 -19.32
CA ILE A 102 5.02 0.72 -18.86
C ILE A 102 5.89 1.29 -19.99
N GLU A 103 5.82 0.70 -21.19
CA GLU A 103 6.64 1.10 -22.34
C GLU A 103 6.28 2.51 -22.82
N GLU A 104 4.98 2.81 -23.01
CA GLU A 104 4.50 4.11 -23.46
C GLU A 104 4.88 5.25 -22.52
N ASN A 105 4.89 4.99 -21.21
CA ASN A 105 5.15 5.99 -20.20
C ASN A 105 6.53 5.87 -19.54
N GLN A 106 7.34 4.91 -19.95
CA GLN A 106 8.69 4.65 -19.42
C GLN A 106 8.69 4.51 -17.88
N LEU A 107 7.77 3.72 -17.34
CA LEU A 107 7.61 3.56 -15.90
C LEU A 107 8.72 2.68 -15.32
N PRO A 108 9.49 3.17 -14.31
CA PRO A 108 10.63 2.45 -13.74
C PRO A 108 10.25 1.54 -12.55
N PHE A 109 8.97 1.30 -12.31
CA PHE A 109 8.44 0.55 -11.18
C PHE A 109 7.45 -0.53 -11.60
N VAL A 110 7.15 -1.45 -10.68
CA VAL A 110 6.35 -2.64 -10.94
C VAL A 110 4.86 -2.33 -10.97
N LEU A 111 4.17 -2.85 -11.98
CA LEU A 111 2.72 -2.91 -12.06
C LEU A 111 2.26 -4.36 -11.95
N LEU A 112 1.25 -4.59 -11.11
CA LEU A 112 0.72 -5.90 -10.72
C LEU A 112 -0.72 -6.08 -11.20
N SER A 113 -1.02 -7.24 -11.77
CA SER A 113 -2.32 -7.60 -12.36
C SER A 113 -3.22 -8.28 -11.32
N ASP A 114 -4.24 -7.56 -10.82
CA ASP A 114 -5.29 -8.11 -9.94
C ASP A 114 -6.57 -8.37 -10.73
N THR A 115 -6.49 -9.19 -11.80
CA THR A 115 -7.60 -9.49 -12.70
C THR A 115 -8.80 -10.11 -11.99
N GLU A 116 -8.55 -10.88 -10.93
CA GLU A 116 -9.57 -11.50 -10.08
C GLU A 116 -10.13 -10.56 -9.00
N LYS A 117 -9.57 -9.35 -8.85
CA LYS A 117 -9.99 -8.30 -7.91
C LYS A 117 -9.92 -8.69 -6.43
N GLN A 118 -9.18 -9.75 -6.11
CA GLN A 118 -9.09 -10.31 -4.77
C GLN A 118 -8.26 -9.42 -3.84
N VAL A 119 -7.13 -8.92 -4.32
CA VAL A 119 -6.26 -8.03 -3.55
C VAL A 119 -6.92 -6.67 -3.37
N SER A 120 -7.54 -6.13 -4.41
CA SER A 120 -8.31 -4.87 -4.31
C SER A 120 -9.47 -4.99 -3.34
N GLU A 121 -10.15 -6.14 -3.25
CA GLU A 121 -11.19 -6.39 -2.25
C GLU A 121 -10.61 -6.45 -0.84
N LEU A 122 -9.50 -7.17 -0.66
CA LEU A 122 -8.79 -7.31 0.61
C LEU A 122 -8.33 -5.95 1.18
N TYR A 123 -7.92 -5.03 0.30
CA TYR A 123 -7.47 -3.68 0.66
C TYR A 123 -8.57 -2.61 0.61
N GLY A 124 -9.85 -2.98 0.49
CA GLY A 124 -10.96 -2.03 0.40
C GLY A 124 -10.92 -1.14 -0.86
N ALA A 125 -10.04 -1.46 -1.80
CA ALA A 125 -9.86 -0.74 -3.06
C ALA A 125 -10.74 -1.27 -4.19
N LYS A 126 -11.57 -2.29 -3.96
CA LYS A 126 -12.50 -2.79 -4.97
C LYS A 126 -13.46 -1.69 -5.39
N GLY A 127 -13.44 -1.36 -6.67
CA GLY A 127 -14.25 -0.30 -7.26
C GLY A 127 -15.59 -0.78 -7.77
N GLY A 128 -16.54 0.17 -7.79
CA GLY A 128 -17.69 0.16 -8.65
C GLY A 128 -18.86 -0.75 -8.31
N MET A 129 -19.92 -0.18 -7.72
CA MET A 129 -21.26 -0.80 -7.64
C MET A 129 -21.96 -0.92 -9.01
N LEU A 130 -21.42 -0.31 -10.06
CA LEU A 130 -21.97 -0.28 -11.42
C LEU A 130 -21.03 -0.82 -12.50
N GLY A 131 -19.96 -1.56 -12.12
CA GLY A 131 -19.11 -2.29 -13.09
C GLY A 131 -18.27 -1.42 -14.03
N PHE A 132 -18.23 -0.12 -13.85
CA PHE A 132 -17.74 0.79 -14.88
C PHE A 132 -16.29 1.23 -14.75
N ILE A 133 -15.64 1.15 -13.60
CA ILE A 133 -14.33 1.77 -13.50
C ILE A 133 -13.47 0.99 -12.48
N GLY A 134 -12.61 0.10 -12.91
CA GLY A 134 -11.43 -0.40 -12.21
C GLY A 134 -11.40 -0.35 -10.67
N ALA A 135 -10.24 -0.44 -10.09
CA ALA A 135 -10.05 -0.25 -8.65
C ALA A 135 -10.33 1.21 -8.22
N LYS A 136 -10.63 1.43 -6.94
CA LYS A 136 -10.61 2.77 -6.36
C LYS A 136 -9.17 3.30 -6.39
N ARG A 137 -9.01 4.63 -6.42
CA ARG A 137 -7.71 5.26 -6.28
C ARG A 137 -7.38 5.42 -4.81
N ILE A 138 -6.54 4.54 -4.29
CA ILE A 138 -6.12 4.50 -2.89
C ILE A 138 -4.65 4.12 -2.86
N THR A 139 -3.86 4.78 -2.00
CA THR A 139 -2.46 4.40 -1.79
C THR A 139 -2.21 4.13 -0.32
N TYR A 140 -1.55 3.02 -0.05
CA TYR A 140 -1.06 2.65 1.26
C TYR A 140 0.44 2.87 1.32
N LEU A 141 0.92 3.59 2.34
CA LEU A 141 2.32 3.54 2.74
C LEU A 141 2.46 2.43 3.78
N ILE A 142 3.39 1.52 3.55
CA ILE A 142 3.65 0.36 4.40
C ILE A 142 5.11 0.44 4.82
N ASP A 143 5.38 0.33 6.12
CA ASP A 143 6.72 0.40 6.68
C ASP A 143 7.53 -0.89 6.46
N GLU A 144 8.79 -0.87 6.88
CA GLU A 144 9.73 -1.99 6.74
C GLU A 144 9.27 -3.24 7.48
N SER A 145 8.45 -3.09 8.53
CA SER A 145 7.86 -4.20 9.29
C SER A 145 6.61 -4.77 8.62
N GLY A 146 6.06 -4.05 7.63
CA GLY A 146 4.82 -4.35 6.91
C GLY A 146 3.57 -3.86 7.62
N GLU A 147 3.68 -2.84 8.46
CA GLU A 147 2.52 -2.15 9.01
C GLU A 147 2.12 -0.97 8.13
N ILE A 148 0.82 -0.70 8.06
CA ILE A 148 0.28 0.44 7.34
C ILE A 148 0.58 1.70 8.14
N MET A 149 1.45 2.56 7.62
CA MET A 149 1.82 3.81 8.28
C MET A 149 0.96 5.00 7.82
N HIS A 150 0.42 4.95 6.60
CA HIS A 150 -0.46 6.00 6.08
C HIS A 150 -1.37 5.49 4.97
N ILE A 151 -2.52 6.17 4.76
CA ILE A 151 -3.48 5.85 3.70
C ILE A 151 -3.87 7.14 2.99
N PHE A 152 -3.68 7.19 1.66
CA PHE A 152 -4.20 8.25 0.81
C PHE A 152 -5.50 7.77 0.16
N ASP A 153 -6.63 8.24 0.65
CA ASP A 153 -7.96 8.03 0.07
C ASP A 153 -8.37 9.17 -0.90
N LYS A 154 -7.59 10.26 -0.88
CA LYS A 154 -7.70 11.43 -1.78
C LYS A 154 -6.35 11.71 -2.41
N VAL A 155 -6.12 11.09 -3.55
CA VAL A 155 -4.86 11.23 -4.30
C VAL A 155 -4.95 12.40 -5.28
N ASP A 156 -4.03 13.37 -5.16
CA ASP A 156 -3.77 14.33 -6.24
C ASP A 156 -2.84 13.66 -7.27
N THR A 157 -3.40 13.27 -8.39
CA THR A 157 -2.68 12.56 -9.45
C THR A 157 -1.51 13.37 -10.06
N GLY A 158 -1.51 14.67 -9.89
CA GLY A 158 -0.43 15.55 -10.38
C GLY A 158 0.64 15.87 -9.36
N ALA A 159 0.41 15.53 -8.09
CA ALA A 159 1.30 15.83 -6.97
C ALA A 159 1.43 14.66 -5.99
N HIS A 160 1.18 13.42 -6.44
CA HIS A 160 1.14 12.26 -5.54
C HIS A 160 2.50 11.98 -4.90
N SER A 161 3.59 12.10 -5.64
CA SER A 161 4.94 11.97 -5.09
C SER A 161 5.24 12.99 -3.99
N GLN A 162 4.77 14.23 -4.14
CA GLN A 162 4.89 15.28 -3.14
C GLN A 162 4.08 14.96 -1.88
N GLN A 163 2.82 14.48 -2.05
CA GLN A 163 1.99 14.02 -0.93
C GLN A 163 2.71 12.93 -0.12
N ILE A 164 3.32 11.96 -0.81
CA ILE A 164 4.08 10.87 -0.17
C ILE A 164 5.28 11.42 0.61
N LEU A 165 6.08 12.28 0.00
CA LEU A 165 7.27 12.87 0.64
C LEU A 165 6.90 13.70 1.86
N GLU A 166 5.84 14.53 1.78
CA GLU A 166 5.37 15.33 2.92
C GLU A 166 4.94 14.47 4.12
N VAL A 167 4.31 13.32 3.88
CA VAL A 167 3.93 12.40 4.96
C VAL A 167 5.17 11.81 5.61
N LEU A 168 6.16 11.36 4.82
CA LEU A 168 7.40 10.80 5.33
C LEU A 168 8.21 11.84 6.13
N ASP A 169 8.26 13.09 5.67
CA ASP A 169 8.97 14.17 6.39
C ASP A 169 8.32 14.44 7.75
N LYS A 170 7.00 14.56 7.81
CA LYS A 170 6.26 14.73 9.07
C LYS A 170 6.45 13.57 10.05
N MET A 171 6.54 12.34 9.56
CA MET A 171 6.80 11.16 10.38
C MET A 171 8.22 11.20 10.97
N SER A 172 9.23 11.52 10.15
CA SER A 172 10.61 11.63 10.62
C SER A 172 10.80 12.72 11.67
N GLU A 173 10.14 13.87 11.52
CA GLU A 173 10.15 14.95 12.51
C GLU A 173 9.51 14.52 13.84
N SER A 174 8.41 13.75 13.79
CA SER A 174 7.75 13.25 15.00
C SER A 174 8.62 12.27 15.77
N ASP A 175 9.37 11.41 15.09
CA ASP A 175 10.26 10.43 15.68
C ASP A 175 11.51 11.08 16.33
N GLU A 176 11.99 12.18 15.78
CA GLU A 176 13.09 12.95 16.38
C GLU A 176 12.68 13.64 17.68
N LEU A 177 11.45 14.14 17.76
CA LEU A 177 10.91 14.79 18.96
C LEU A 177 10.65 13.83 20.13
N VAL A 178 10.48 12.54 19.86
CA VAL A 178 10.21 11.51 20.88
C VAL A 178 11.49 10.88 21.44
N LYS A 179 12.66 11.07 20.80
CA LYS A 179 13.93 10.57 21.35
C LYS A 179 14.31 11.37 22.60
N PRO A 180 14.44 10.75 23.80
CA PRO A 180 14.90 11.45 25.00
C PRO A 180 16.33 11.92 24.76
N ASP A 181 16.58 13.18 25.15
CA ASP A 181 17.90 13.81 25.15
C ASP A 181 18.87 12.96 25.98
N SER A 182 19.78 12.25 25.31
CA SER A 182 20.79 11.41 25.92
C SER A 182 21.98 12.21 26.49
N SER A 183 21.86 13.56 26.60
CA SER A 183 22.95 14.45 27.04
C SER A 183 22.95 14.78 28.54
N GLN A 184 22.09 14.13 29.36
CA GLN A 184 22.08 14.38 30.83
C GLN A 184 22.57 13.17 31.62
N ASN A 185 23.74 12.61 31.32
CA ASN A 185 24.48 11.73 32.23
C ASN A 185 25.99 11.92 31.99
N GLU A 186 26.55 12.98 32.53
CA GLU A 186 27.94 13.10 32.94
C GLU A 186 28.01 13.65 34.37
#